data_3472eb477e1b8deacca640c43e6a71ab
#
_entry.id   3472eb477e1b8deacca640c43e6a71ab
#
_cell.length_a   1.000
_cell.length_b   1.000
_cell.length_c   1.000
_cell.angle_alpha   90.00
_cell.angle_beta   90.00
_cell.angle_gamma   90.00
#
_symmetry.space_group_name_H-M   'P 1'
#
loop_
_entity.id
_entity.type
_entity.pdbx_description
1 polymer ?
#
loop_
_entity_poly.entity_id
_entity_poly.type
_entity_poly.pdbx_seq_one_letter_code
_entity_poly.pdbx_strand_id
1 'polypeptide(L)'
;TAPGWDYGFPELSALQEARIRQARRIAVPGCHASGFIALVYPLVAAGLLNKDALLSCYSLTGYSGGGKKMIAEYEAPARSALLDAPRQYALGQTHKHLKEMKQMTGLASEPVFCPVVSDFYSGMQVTVPLFAQWLKPGASMQDVRAVYQALYTGPVVSYTDAADAGGFLSAAALAGKDSMQIAVAGNEERMLLLAVYDNLGKGASGAAVECMNLVTGAEKTLGLEL
;
A
#
# COMPACT_ATOMS: atom_id res chain seq x y z
N THR A 1 9.32 13.71 -2.70
CA THR A 1 8.91 14.36 -3.97
C THR A 1 9.88 15.45 -4.35
N ALA A 2 9.99 15.80 -5.64
CA ALA A 2 10.77 16.94 -6.10
C ALA A 2 10.18 18.27 -5.56
N PRO A 3 10.97 19.35 -5.43
CA PRO A 3 10.45 20.64 -4.99
C PRO A 3 9.24 21.09 -5.83
N GLY A 4 8.17 21.52 -5.18
CA GLY A 4 6.94 21.97 -5.82
C GLY A 4 5.99 20.84 -6.26
N TRP A 5 6.25 19.60 -5.84
CA TRP A 5 5.36 18.46 -6.00
C TRP A 5 4.83 18.00 -4.65
N ASP A 6 3.52 17.79 -4.55
CA ASP A 6 2.88 17.17 -3.39
C ASP A 6 2.68 15.67 -3.62
N TYR A 7 2.75 14.90 -2.55
CA TYR A 7 2.55 13.45 -2.62
C TYR A 7 1.07 13.11 -2.56
N GLY A 8 0.58 12.39 -3.57
CA GLY A 8 -0.85 12.13 -3.82
C GLY A 8 -1.43 11.01 -2.97
N PHE A 9 -1.32 11.09 -1.65
CA PHE A 9 -1.94 10.16 -0.72
C PHE A 9 -2.67 10.95 0.39
N PRO A 10 -3.94 11.34 0.16
CA PRO A 10 -4.68 12.23 1.07
C PRO A 10 -4.83 11.67 2.49
N GLU A 11 -5.04 10.35 2.62
CA GLU A 11 -5.37 9.69 3.88
C GLU A 11 -4.20 9.60 4.87
N LEU A 12 -3.00 10.00 4.48
CA LEU A 12 -1.87 10.00 5.42
C LEU A 12 -2.05 11.02 6.55
N SER A 13 -2.72 12.14 6.28
CA SER A 13 -3.11 13.11 7.32
C SER A 13 -4.03 14.19 6.76
N ALA A 14 -4.78 14.88 7.64
CA ALA A 14 -5.57 16.05 7.24
C ALA A 14 -4.71 17.17 6.62
N LEU A 15 -3.46 17.33 7.06
CA LEU A 15 -2.52 18.28 6.47
C LEU A 15 -2.13 17.87 5.05
N GLN A 16 -1.93 16.57 4.79
CA GLN A 16 -1.61 16.07 3.46
C GLN A 16 -2.78 16.28 2.50
N GLU A 17 -4.01 16.00 2.93
CA GLU A 17 -5.19 16.28 2.12
C GLU A 17 -5.32 17.79 1.80
N ALA A 18 -5.13 18.66 2.80
CA ALA A 18 -5.17 20.11 2.61
C ALA A 18 -4.10 20.61 1.61
N ARG A 19 -2.91 20.02 1.63
CA ARG A 19 -1.85 20.33 0.64
C ARG A 19 -2.26 19.91 -0.76
N ILE A 20 -2.81 18.71 -0.93
CA ILE A 20 -3.27 18.20 -2.23
C ILE A 20 -4.34 19.12 -2.81
N ARG A 21 -5.29 19.59 -2.01
CA ARG A 21 -6.33 20.53 -2.48
C ARG A 21 -5.78 21.83 -3.08
N GLN A 22 -4.57 22.24 -2.71
CA GLN A 22 -3.91 23.45 -3.21
C GLN A 22 -2.77 23.15 -4.20
N ALA A 23 -2.51 21.87 -4.47
CA ALA A 23 -1.38 21.45 -5.26
C ALA A 23 -1.56 21.75 -6.75
N ARG A 24 -0.46 22.16 -7.40
CA ARG A 24 -0.39 22.29 -8.87
C ARG A 24 0.23 21.08 -9.54
N ARG A 25 0.97 20.28 -8.77
CA ARG A 25 1.68 19.08 -9.25
C ARG A 25 1.60 18.02 -8.18
N ILE A 26 1.05 16.87 -8.55
CA ILE A 26 0.85 15.76 -7.62
C ILE A 26 1.60 14.55 -8.14
N ALA A 27 2.42 13.96 -7.27
CA ALA A 27 3.06 12.68 -7.52
C ALA A 27 2.19 11.59 -6.91
N VAL A 28 1.45 10.87 -7.74
CA VAL A 28 0.63 9.73 -7.32
C VAL A 28 1.56 8.59 -6.88
N PRO A 29 1.25 7.91 -5.76
CA PRO A 29 2.05 6.81 -5.25
C PRO A 29 2.28 5.67 -6.25
N GLY A 30 3.43 5.03 -6.19
CA GLY A 30 3.63 3.75 -6.85
C GLY A 30 2.82 2.65 -6.17
N CYS A 31 2.29 1.69 -6.96
CA CYS A 31 1.33 0.71 -6.44
C CYS A 31 1.83 -0.06 -5.20
N HIS A 32 3.03 -0.62 -5.21
CA HIS A 32 3.58 -1.31 -4.03
C HIS A 32 3.91 -0.35 -2.89
N ALA A 33 4.33 0.88 -3.20
CA ALA A 33 4.67 1.87 -2.19
C ALA A 33 3.43 2.34 -1.43
N SER A 34 2.26 2.44 -2.10
CA SER A 34 0.99 2.82 -1.46
C SER A 34 0.69 1.99 -0.23
N GLY A 35 0.67 0.66 -0.36
CA GLY A 35 0.38 -0.21 0.79
C GLY A 35 1.43 -0.14 1.88
N PHE A 36 2.73 -0.15 1.52
CA PHE A 36 3.79 -0.04 2.51
C PHE A 36 3.72 1.28 3.28
N ILE A 37 3.50 2.39 2.59
CA ILE A 37 3.40 3.71 3.20
C ILE A 37 2.15 3.82 4.08
N ALA A 38 1.00 3.29 3.63
CA ALA A 38 -0.21 3.24 4.43
C ALA A 38 -0.01 2.47 5.74
N LEU A 39 0.81 1.42 5.74
CA LEU A 39 1.09 0.61 6.92
C LEU A 39 2.13 1.25 7.85
N VAL A 40 3.18 1.83 7.30
CA VAL A 40 4.35 2.23 8.09
C VAL A 40 4.33 3.70 8.51
N TYR A 41 3.91 4.60 7.61
CA TYR A 41 3.89 6.04 7.89
C TYR A 41 3.12 6.41 9.16
N PRO A 42 1.89 5.91 9.39
CA PRO A 42 1.12 6.31 10.58
C PRO A 42 1.79 5.91 11.89
N LEU A 43 2.40 4.74 11.92
CA LEU A 43 3.09 4.22 13.11
C LEU A 43 4.35 5.03 13.42
N VAL A 44 5.11 5.41 12.40
CA VAL A 44 6.29 6.29 12.56
C VAL A 44 5.86 7.69 12.97
N ALA A 45 4.83 8.25 12.34
CA ALA A 45 4.31 9.58 12.64
C ALA A 45 3.74 9.69 14.06
N ALA A 46 3.11 8.61 14.56
CA ALA A 46 2.64 8.51 15.94
C ALA A 46 3.77 8.26 16.96
N GLY A 47 5.02 8.07 16.52
CA GLY A 47 6.14 7.71 17.39
C GLY A 47 6.02 6.31 18.00
N LEU A 48 5.16 5.47 17.42
CA LEU A 48 4.94 4.10 17.88
C LEU A 48 5.95 3.12 17.29
N LEU A 49 6.37 3.33 16.05
CA LEU A 49 7.39 2.54 15.36
C LEU A 49 8.72 3.30 15.31
N ASN A 50 9.80 2.62 15.69
CA ASN A 50 11.14 3.17 15.62
C ASN A 50 11.54 3.41 14.15
N LYS A 51 12.10 4.58 13.85
CA LYS A 51 12.61 4.93 12.51
C LYS A 51 13.76 4.06 12.03
N ASP A 52 14.50 3.46 12.97
CA ASP A 52 15.63 2.55 12.69
C ASP A 52 15.16 1.10 12.46
N ALA A 53 13.86 0.83 12.52
CA ALA A 53 13.30 -0.49 12.29
C ALA A 53 13.71 -1.04 10.92
N LEU A 54 14.30 -2.23 10.91
CA LEU A 54 14.63 -2.97 9.70
C LEU A 54 13.42 -3.81 9.31
N LEU A 55 12.72 -3.35 8.27
CA LEU A 55 11.46 -3.95 7.84
C LEU A 55 11.63 -4.75 6.54
N SER A 56 10.72 -5.70 6.35
CA SER A 56 10.49 -6.39 5.08
C SER A 56 9.12 -6.01 4.54
N CYS A 57 9.00 -5.98 3.21
CA CYS A 57 7.76 -5.73 2.51
C CYS A 57 7.50 -6.86 1.52
N TYR A 58 6.56 -7.75 1.82
CA TYR A 58 6.01 -8.72 0.87
C TYR A 58 4.85 -8.06 0.13
N SER A 59 4.85 -8.21 -1.19
CA SER A 59 3.80 -7.58 -1.99
C SER A 59 3.40 -8.49 -3.15
N LEU A 60 2.20 -9.07 -3.06
CA LEU A 60 1.59 -9.86 -4.13
C LEU A 60 0.79 -8.93 -5.04
N THR A 61 0.93 -9.09 -6.35
CA THR A 61 0.20 -8.28 -7.33
C THR A 61 -0.23 -9.09 -8.53
N GLY A 62 -1.36 -8.69 -9.12
CA GLY A 62 -1.77 -9.14 -10.44
C GLY A 62 -0.80 -8.67 -11.54
N TYR A 63 -0.81 -9.37 -12.68
CA TYR A 63 0.12 -9.11 -13.77
C TYR A 63 -0.12 -7.78 -14.50
N SER A 64 -1.27 -7.18 -14.36
CA SER A 64 -1.56 -5.86 -14.95
C SER A 64 -0.60 -4.75 -14.47
N GLY A 65 -0.02 -4.90 -13.26
CA GLY A 65 0.97 -3.98 -12.71
C GLY A 65 2.27 -3.87 -13.51
N GLY A 66 2.60 -4.88 -14.33
CA GLY A 66 3.73 -4.87 -15.25
C GLY A 66 3.48 -4.15 -16.58
N GLY A 67 2.27 -3.61 -16.77
CA GLY A 67 1.86 -2.87 -17.97
C GLY A 67 1.67 -3.77 -19.20
N LYS A 68 1.48 -3.13 -20.35
CA LYS A 68 1.07 -3.81 -21.61
C LYS A 68 1.91 -5.03 -21.98
N LYS A 69 3.22 -4.98 -21.75
CA LYS A 69 4.13 -6.10 -22.09
C LYS A 69 3.82 -7.33 -21.25
N MET A 70 3.71 -7.17 -19.93
CA MET A 70 3.42 -8.27 -19.01
C MET A 70 2.00 -8.81 -19.22
N ILE A 71 1.02 -7.94 -19.45
CA ILE A 71 -0.34 -8.36 -19.80
C ILE A 71 -0.32 -9.27 -21.04
N ALA A 72 0.35 -8.84 -22.12
CA ALA A 72 0.46 -9.65 -23.33
C ALA A 72 1.17 -10.99 -23.11
N GLU A 73 2.17 -11.07 -22.21
CA GLU A 73 2.84 -12.31 -21.84
C GLU A 73 1.88 -13.28 -21.14
N TYR A 74 1.08 -12.80 -20.18
CA TYR A 74 0.16 -13.64 -19.41
C TYR A 74 -1.08 -14.07 -20.21
N GLU A 75 -1.52 -13.25 -21.16
CA GLU A 75 -2.71 -13.51 -21.97
C GLU A 75 -2.41 -14.22 -23.31
N ALA A 76 -1.14 -14.50 -23.59
CA ALA A 76 -0.75 -15.19 -24.81
C ALA A 76 -1.27 -16.64 -24.83
N PRO A 77 -1.86 -17.11 -25.97
CA PRO A 77 -2.38 -18.49 -26.08
C PRO A 77 -1.34 -19.58 -25.82
N ALA A 78 -0.07 -19.32 -26.12
CA ALA A 78 1.06 -20.24 -25.93
C ALA A 78 2.06 -19.69 -24.89
N ARG A 79 1.55 -19.16 -23.78
CA ARG A 79 2.39 -18.62 -22.71
C ARG A 79 3.24 -19.72 -22.05
N SER A 80 4.36 -19.32 -21.47
CA SER A 80 5.20 -20.22 -20.70
C SER A 80 4.48 -20.75 -19.45
N ALA A 81 4.59 -22.04 -19.15
CA ALA A 81 4.09 -22.64 -17.91
C ALA A 81 4.70 -22.02 -16.64
N LEU A 82 5.83 -21.32 -16.73
CA LEU A 82 6.42 -20.56 -15.62
C LEU A 82 5.52 -19.42 -15.16
N LEU A 83 4.56 -18.98 -15.98
CA LEU A 83 3.60 -17.92 -15.63
C LEU A 83 2.42 -18.44 -14.80
N ASP A 84 2.22 -19.75 -14.72
CA ASP A 84 1.13 -20.36 -13.95
C ASP A 84 1.40 -20.34 -12.42
N ALA A 85 2.65 -20.05 -12.02
CA ALA A 85 3.06 -19.95 -10.63
C ALA A 85 3.46 -18.52 -10.24
N PRO A 86 3.30 -18.11 -8.96
CA PRO A 86 3.80 -16.83 -8.48
C PRO A 86 5.30 -16.65 -8.73
N ARG A 87 5.70 -15.48 -9.22
CA ARG A 87 7.11 -15.19 -9.54
C ARG A 87 7.58 -13.96 -8.75
N GLN A 88 8.60 -14.15 -7.93
CA GLN A 88 9.28 -13.03 -7.29
C GLN A 88 10.19 -12.31 -8.29
N TYR A 89 10.20 -10.98 -8.25
CA TYR A 89 11.06 -10.15 -9.11
C TYR A 89 11.79 -9.08 -8.29
N ALA A 90 12.49 -8.16 -8.94
CA ALA A 90 13.32 -7.13 -8.30
C ALA A 90 14.35 -7.70 -7.29
N LEU A 91 14.91 -8.86 -7.59
CA LEU A 91 15.83 -9.60 -6.71
C LEU A 91 17.10 -8.81 -6.36
N GLY A 92 17.52 -7.88 -7.22
CA GLY A 92 18.66 -6.99 -6.98
C GLY A 92 18.40 -5.87 -5.97
N GLN A 93 17.23 -5.78 -5.36
CA GLN A 93 16.86 -4.76 -4.36
C GLN A 93 17.11 -3.32 -4.83
N THR A 94 16.86 -3.03 -6.12
CA THR A 94 17.06 -1.70 -6.74
C THR A 94 15.77 -1.11 -7.29
N HIS A 95 14.61 -1.62 -6.86
CA HIS A 95 13.31 -1.18 -7.35
C HIS A 95 13.04 0.29 -6.99
N LYS A 96 12.48 1.07 -7.94
CA LYS A 96 12.20 2.50 -7.78
C LYS A 96 11.35 2.84 -6.53
N HIS A 97 10.45 1.95 -6.12
CA HIS A 97 9.58 2.16 -4.96
C HIS A 97 10.33 2.11 -3.61
N LEU A 98 11.53 1.54 -3.53
CA LEU A 98 12.30 1.49 -2.28
C LEU A 98 12.61 2.88 -1.74
N LYS A 99 13.09 3.78 -2.61
CA LYS A 99 13.35 5.18 -2.25
C LYS A 99 12.08 5.91 -1.81
N GLU A 100 10.97 5.64 -2.50
CA GLU A 100 9.66 6.20 -2.18
C GLU A 100 9.18 5.74 -0.80
N MET A 101 9.22 4.42 -0.53
CA MET A 101 8.88 3.82 0.77
C MET A 101 9.68 4.47 1.90
N LYS A 102 11.00 4.53 1.78
CA LYS A 102 11.88 5.15 2.78
C LYS A 102 11.56 6.63 3.01
N GLN A 103 11.48 7.41 1.94
CA GLN A 103 11.31 8.87 2.05
C GLN A 103 9.96 9.25 2.66
N MET A 104 8.91 8.56 2.25
CA MET A 104 7.56 8.91 2.71
C MET A 104 7.27 8.43 4.13
N THR A 105 7.85 7.31 4.55
CA THR A 105 7.67 6.80 5.92
C THR A 105 8.60 7.45 6.93
N GLY A 106 9.70 8.05 6.49
CA GLY A 106 10.73 8.60 7.36
C GLY A 106 11.65 7.55 8.01
N LEU A 107 11.63 6.32 7.51
CA LEU A 107 12.55 5.27 7.97
C LEU A 107 14.02 5.62 7.63
N ALA A 108 14.94 5.20 8.48
CA ALA A 108 16.39 5.36 8.26
C ALA A 108 16.89 4.48 7.11
N SER A 109 16.27 3.33 6.86
CA SER A 109 16.67 2.37 5.83
C SER A 109 15.51 2.02 4.90
N GLU A 110 15.84 1.63 3.66
CA GLU A 110 14.90 1.00 2.75
C GLU A 110 14.52 -0.39 3.29
N PRO A 111 13.26 -0.85 3.12
CA PRO A 111 12.89 -2.20 3.51
C PRO A 111 13.49 -3.24 2.56
N VAL A 112 13.63 -4.49 3.03
CA VAL A 112 13.81 -5.64 2.13
C VAL A 112 12.51 -5.84 1.37
N PHE A 113 12.55 -5.70 0.04
CA PHE A 113 11.37 -5.70 -0.81
C PHE A 113 11.23 -7.02 -1.58
N CYS A 114 10.13 -7.71 -1.36
CA CYS A 114 9.81 -9.01 -1.92
C CYS A 114 8.53 -8.94 -2.78
N PRO A 115 8.56 -8.29 -3.96
CA PRO A 115 7.41 -8.25 -4.85
C PRO A 115 7.22 -9.58 -5.58
N VAL A 116 5.97 -10.04 -5.65
CA VAL A 116 5.57 -11.28 -6.32
C VAL A 116 4.42 -10.97 -7.27
N VAL A 117 4.60 -11.27 -8.54
CA VAL A 117 3.53 -11.26 -9.54
C VAL A 117 2.91 -12.64 -9.64
N SER A 118 1.59 -12.71 -9.71
CA SER A 118 0.83 -13.96 -9.79
C SER A 118 -0.16 -13.93 -10.95
N ASP A 119 -0.67 -15.10 -11.33
CA ASP A 119 -1.57 -15.30 -12.46
C ASP A 119 -3.00 -14.89 -12.14
N PHE A 120 -3.18 -13.59 -11.92
CA PHE A 120 -4.49 -12.91 -11.89
C PHE A 120 -4.31 -11.49 -12.43
N TYR A 121 -5.35 -10.92 -13.01
CA TYR A 121 -5.25 -9.64 -13.73
C TYR A 121 -4.89 -8.49 -12.80
N SER A 122 -5.74 -8.19 -11.81
CA SER A 122 -5.56 -7.06 -10.89
C SER A 122 -5.89 -7.43 -9.45
N GLY A 123 -5.38 -6.65 -8.52
CA GLY A 123 -5.43 -6.86 -7.10
C GLY A 123 -4.04 -6.84 -6.48
N MET A 124 -3.97 -6.48 -5.23
CA MET A 124 -2.69 -6.35 -4.51
C MET A 124 -2.86 -6.58 -3.02
N GLN A 125 -1.91 -7.31 -2.44
CA GLN A 125 -1.74 -7.46 -1.00
C GLN A 125 -0.33 -7.06 -0.63
N VAL A 126 -0.20 -6.10 0.28
CA VAL A 126 1.08 -5.74 0.90
C VAL A 126 1.06 -6.23 2.35
N THR A 127 2.11 -6.95 2.73
CA THR A 127 2.33 -7.44 4.09
C THR A 127 3.67 -6.92 4.61
N VAL A 128 3.64 -6.27 5.77
CA VAL A 128 4.83 -5.88 6.51
C VAL A 128 4.89 -6.67 7.81
N PRO A 129 5.75 -7.72 7.89
CA PRO A 129 6.00 -8.40 9.15
C PRO A 129 6.68 -7.45 10.15
N LEU A 130 6.18 -7.42 11.37
CA LEU A 130 6.66 -6.52 12.41
C LEU A 130 6.88 -7.29 13.72
N PHE A 131 8.09 -7.22 14.27
CA PHE A 131 8.39 -7.66 15.61
C PHE A 131 8.13 -6.55 16.62
N ALA A 132 7.55 -6.89 17.79
CA ALA A 132 7.25 -5.92 18.85
C ALA A 132 8.47 -5.12 19.35
N GLN A 133 9.67 -5.68 19.25
CA GLN A 133 10.93 -4.98 19.61
C GLN A 133 11.17 -3.68 18.82
N TRP A 134 10.53 -3.51 17.66
CA TRP A 134 10.63 -2.29 16.86
C TRP A 134 9.61 -1.22 17.25
N LEU A 135 8.65 -1.57 18.09
CA LEU A 135 7.70 -0.63 18.66
C LEU A 135 8.32 0.13 19.85
N LYS A 136 7.71 1.23 20.21
CA LYS A 136 7.98 1.95 21.45
C LYS A 136 7.86 0.98 22.64
N PRO A 137 8.79 1.02 23.64
CA PRO A 137 8.70 0.16 24.81
C PRO A 137 7.33 0.21 25.49
N GLY A 138 6.74 -0.95 25.75
CA GLY A 138 5.42 -1.10 26.35
C GLY A 138 4.24 -0.98 25.39
N ALA A 139 4.48 -0.73 24.10
CA ALA A 139 3.41 -0.71 23.10
C ALA A 139 2.96 -2.13 22.76
N SER A 140 1.67 -2.28 22.52
CA SER A 140 0.97 -3.52 22.20
C SER A 140 0.46 -3.55 20.76
N MET A 141 -0.03 -4.71 20.32
CA MET A 141 -0.74 -4.82 19.05
C MET A 141 -2.00 -3.96 19.04
N GLN A 142 -2.66 -3.76 20.19
CA GLN A 142 -3.83 -2.90 20.29
C GLN A 142 -3.48 -1.43 20.05
N ASP A 143 -2.31 -0.96 20.46
CA ASP A 143 -1.85 0.41 20.14
C ASP A 143 -1.63 0.59 18.64
N VAL A 144 -1.09 -0.43 17.96
CA VAL A 144 -0.95 -0.43 16.49
C VAL A 144 -2.31 -0.34 15.81
N ARG A 145 -3.29 -1.16 16.24
CA ARG A 145 -4.66 -1.13 15.73
C ARG A 145 -5.32 0.22 15.95
N ALA A 146 -5.17 0.79 17.14
CA ALA A 146 -5.75 2.09 17.50
C ALA A 146 -5.27 3.22 16.59
N VAL A 147 -3.98 3.23 16.18
CA VAL A 147 -3.44 4.20 15.22
C VAL A 147 -4.18 4.11 13.88
N TYR A 148 -4.39 2.90 13.36
CA TYR A 148 -5.08 2.72 12.08
C TYR A 148 -6.58 3.00 12.18
N GLN A 149 -7.24 2.56 13.26
CA GLN A 149 -8.66 2.82 13.53
C GLN A 149 -8.96 4.32 13.60
N ALA A 150 -8.06 5.09 14.21
CA ALA A 150 -8.21 6.54 14.31
C ALA A 150 -7.98 7.27 12.98
N LEU A 151 -7.08 6.75 12.13
CA LEU A 151 -6.69 7.42 10.89
C LEU A 151 -7.56 6.99 9.69
N TYR A 152 -7.83 5.69 9.54
CA TYR A 152 -8.46 5.10 8.36
C TYR A 152 -9.95 4.83 8.58
N THR A 153 -10.72 5.91 8.62
CA THR A 153 -12.17 5.89 8.87
C THR A 153 -13.01 6.14 7.62
N GLY A 154 -12.36 6.45 6.50
CA GLY A 154 -13.04 6.86 5.28
C GLY A 154 -13.40 5.69 4.36
N PRO A 155 -14.18 5.95 3.30
CA PRO A 155 -14.56 4.91 2.36
C PRO A 155 -13.40 4.51 1.42
N VAL A 156 -12.42 5.40 1.17
CA VAL A 156 -11.30 5.12 0.26
C VAL A 156 -10.22 4.30 0.97
N VAL A 157 -9.86 4.65 2.20
CA VAL A 157 -8.99 3.81 3.04
C VAL A 157 -9.69 3.56 4.36
N SER A 158 -9.85 2.30 4.71
CA SER A 158 -10.54 1.85 5.92
C SER A 158 -9.73 0.82 6.69
N TYR A 159 -9.93 0.78 8.01
CA TYR A 159 -9.41 -0.29 8.86
C TYR A 159 -10.49 -1.38 9.08
N THR A 160 -10.06 -2.64 9.17
CA THR A 160 -10.91 -3.77 9.54
C THR A 160 -10.19 -4.72 10.48
N ASP A 161 -10.93 -5.30 11.43
CA ASP A 161 -10.43 -6.38 12.28
C ASP A 161 -10.56 -7.77 11.61
N ALA A 162 -11.37 -7.88 10.55
CA ALA A 162 -11.69 -9.12 9.84
C ALA A 162 -11.28 -9.03 8.37
N ALA A 163 -9.96 -9.07 8.11
CA ALA A 163 -9.44 -8.99 6.75
C ALA A 163 -9.43 -10.35 6.02
N ASP A 164 -9.50 -11.45 6.76
CA ASP A 164 -9.42 -12.79 6.20
C ASP A 164 -10.80 -13.47 6.07
N ALA A 165 -10.85 -14.47 5.19
CA ALA A 165 -11.97 -15.41 5.09
C ALA A 165 -11.46 -16.81 5.43
N GLY A 166 -11.84 -17.32 6.60
CA GLY A 166 -11.44 -18.66 7.07
C GLY A 166 -9.91 -18.82 7.23
N GLY A 167 -9.22 -17.76 7.63
CA GLY A 167 -7.76 -17.76 7.81
C GLY A 167 -6.96 -17.48 6.53
N PHE A 168 -7.63 -17.14 5.42
CA PHE A 168 -6.97 -16.82 4.15
C PHE A 168 -7.25 -15.38 3.74
N LEU A 169 -6.21 -14.67 3.31
CA LEU A 169 -6.31 -13.33 2.76
C LEU A 169 -6.01 -13.36 1.26
N SER A 170 -6.97 -12.93 0.43
CA SER A 170 -6.82 -12.89 -1.01
C SER A 170 -6.27 -11.54 -1.48
N ALA A 171 -5.23 -11.55 -2.29
CA ALA A 171 -4.73 -10.35 -2.96
C ALA A 171 -5.73 -9.77 -3.98
N ALA A 172 -6.71 -10.55 -4.43
CA ALA A 172 -7.75 -10.12 -5.35
C ALA A 172 -9.06 -9.70 -4.64
N ALA A 173 -9.10 -9.63 -3.31
CA ALA A 173 -10.33 -9.33 -2.58
C ALA A 173 -10.95 -7.98 -2.93
N LEU A 174 -10.12 -7.00 -3.31
CA LEU A 174 -10.56 -5.67 -3.76
C LEU A 174 -10.20 -5.40 -5.24
N ALA A 175 -10.08 -6.46 -6.06
CA ALA A 175 -9.85 -6.29 -7.50
C ALA A 175 -10.98 -5.47 -8.15
N GLY A 176 -10.62 -4.47 -8.97
CA GLY A 176 -11.56 -3.54 -9.60
C GLY A 176 -12.10 -2.44 -8.68
N LYS A 177 -11.61 -2.34 -7.43
CA LYS A 177 -11.99 -1.30 -6.47
C LYS A 177 -10.92 -0.22 -6.35
N ASP A 178 -11.36 1.01 -6.09
CA ASP A 178 -10.50 2.16 -5.82
C ASP A 178 -10.28 2.40 -4.32
N SER A 179 -10.69 1.44 -3.50
CA SER A 179 -10.52 1.45 -2.05
C SER A 179 -9.32 0.60 -1.60
N MET A 180 -8.88 0.85 -0.36
CA MET A 180 -7.84 0.11 0.33
C MET A 180 -8.32 -0.28 1.73
N GLN A 181 -8.07 -1.51 2.12
CA GLN A 181 -8.40 -2.03 3.44
C GLN A 181 -7.12 -2.34 4.21
N ILE A 182 -7.03 -1.86 5.44
CA ILE A 182 -5.90 -2.04 6.36
C ILE A 182 -6.33 -2.97 7.48
N ALA A 183 -5.46 -3.90 7.87
CA ALA A 183 -5.68 -4.78 9.00
C ALA A 183 -4.38 -5.13 9.74
N VAL A 184 -4.53 -5.64 10.97
CA VAL A 184 -3.43 -6.17 11.78
C VAL A 184 -3.78 -7.56 12.25
N ALA A 185 -2.94 -8.53 11.88
CA ALA A 185 -3.04 -9.92 12.33
C ALA A 185 -1.79 -10.34 13.12
N GLY A 186 -1.82 -11.52 13.72
CA GLY A 186 -0.68 -12.07 14.45
C GLY A 186 -0.90 -12.10 15.97
N ASN A 187 0.14 -11.82 16.72
CA ASN A 187 0.14 -11.82 18.19
C ASN A 187 1.02 -10.67 18.72
N GLU A 188 1.10 -10.53 20.07
CA GLU A 188 1.83 -9.43 20.70
C GLU A 188 3.34 -9.42 20.42
N GLU A 189 3.95 -10.52 19.99
CA GLU A 189 5.37 -10.59 19.66
C GLU A 189 5.64 -10.35 18.18
N ARG A 190 4.73 -10.84 17.32
CA ARG A 190 4.87 -10.88 15.84
C ARG A 190 3.56 -10.49 15.19
N MET A 191 3.57 -9.38 14.50
CA MET A 191 2.41 -8.80 13.83
C MET A 191 2.60 -8.87 12.31
N LEU A 192 1.51 -8.98 11.61
CA LEU A 192 1.42 -8.76 10.17
C LEU A 192 0.59 -7.50 9.96
N LEU A 193 1.22 -6.44 9.46
CA LEU A 193 0.52 -5.27 8.98
C LEU A 193 0.09 -5.55 7.54
N LEU A 194 -1.20 -5.43 7.26
CA LEU A 194 -1.82 -5.89 6.02
C LEU A 194 -2.52 -4.74 5.30
N ALA A 195 -2.27 -4.60 4.00
CA ALA A 195 -3.02 -3.70 3.12
C ALA A 195 -3.49 -4.48 1.89
N VAL A 196 -4.79 -4.43 1.61
CA VAL A 196 -5.41 -5.04 0.43
C VAL A 196 -6.07 -3.95 -0.41
N TYR A 197 -5.85 -3.96 -1.71
CA TYR A 197 -6.37 -2.97 -2.67
C TYR A 197 -6.15 -3.45 -4.10
N ASP A 198 -6.64 -2.70 -5.08
CA ASP A 198 -6.33 -2.96 -6.48
C ASP A 198 -5.08 -2.16 -6.91
N ASN A 199 -4.15 -2.82 -7.61
CA ASN A 199 -2.92 -2.20 -8.12
C ASN A 199 -3.16 -1.15 -9.21
N LEU A 200 -4.30 -1.20 -9.89
CA LEU A 200 -4.74 -0.20 -10.89
C LEU A 200 -5.67 0.84 -10.25
N GLY A 201 -6.46 0.46 -9.23
CA GLY A 201 -7.37 1.32 -8.49
C GLY A 201 -6.62 2.25 -7.51
N LYS A 202 -6.74 2.03 -6.18
CA LYS A 202 -6.02 2.82 -5.16
C LYS A 202 -4.49 2.75 -5.32
N GLY A 203 -3.98 1.72 -6.01
CA GLY A 203 -2.56 1.59 -6.35
C GLY A 203 -2.09 2.48 -7.51
N ALA A 204 -2.97 3.07 -8.31
CA ALA A 204 -2.61 3.89 -9.49
C ALA A 204 -3.70 4.90 -9.88
N SER A 205 -4.61 4.54 -10.83
CA SER A 205 -5.56 5.47 -11.43
C SER A 205 -6.62 5.96 -10.44
N GLY A 206 -7.12 5.11 -9.55
CA GLY A 206 -8.08 5.52 -8.52
C GLY A 206 -7.51 6.59 -7.60
N ALA A 207 -6.25 6.44 -7.16
CA ALA A 207 -5.57 7.48 -6.37
C ALA A 207 -5.37 8.79 -7.17
N ALA A 208 -5.17 8.71 -8.50
CA ALA A 208 -5.06 9.89 -9.35
C ALA A 208 -6.40 10.62 -9.49
N VAL A 209 -7.50 9.89 -9.69
CA VAL A 209 -8.87 10.45 -9.75
C VAL A 209 -9.25 11.10 -8.42
N GLU A 210 -8.97 10.45 -7.30
CA GLU A 210 -9.18 11.02 -5.97
C GLU A 210 -8.45 12.36 -5.79
N CYS A 211 -7.16 12.40 -6.14
CA CYS A 211 -6.38 13.65 -6.09
C CYS A 211 -6.94 14.72 -7.01
N MET A 212 -7.38 14.36 -8.21
CA MET A 212 -8.03 15.27 -9.15
C MET A 212 -9.31 15.87 -8.56
N ASN A 213 -10.15 15.04 -7.94
CA ASN A 213 -11.38 15.48 -7.28
C ASN A 213 -11.08 16.52 -6.19
N LEU A 214 -10.07 16.26 -5.36
CA LEU A 214 -9.65 17.20 -4.31
C LEU A 214 -9.17 18.54 -4.87
N VAL A 215 -8.37 18.54 -5.94
CA VAL A 215 -7.85 19.76 -6.58
C VAL A 215 -8.95 20.58 -7.24
N THR A 216 -9.92 19.90 -7.87
CA THR A 216 -11.04 20.58 -8.56
C THR A 216 -12.18 20.99 -7.62
N GLY A 217 -12.11 20.61 -6.34
CA GLY A 217 -13.17 20.88 -5.36
C GLY A 217 -14.40 19.97 -5.53
N ALA A 218 -14.28 18.89 -6.32
CA ALA A 218 -15.30 17.89 -6.43
C ALA A 218 -15.44 17.03 -5.15
N GLU A 219 -16.49 16.23 -5.06
CA GLU A 219 -16.62 15.23 -4.00
C GLU A 219 -15.48 14.20 -4.14
N LYS A 220 -14.81 13.88 -3.03
CA LYS A 220 -13.55 13.11 -2.99
C LYS A 220 -13.66 11.77 -3.73
N THR A 221 -14.81 11.10 -3.63
CA THR A 221 -15.06 9.77 -4.18
C THR A 221 -15.77 9.78 -5.54
N LEU A 222 -15.98 10.94 -6.16
CA LEU A 222 -16.67 11.05 -7.44
C LEU A 222 -15.97 10.22 -8.52
N GLY A 223 -16.71 9.26 -9.10
CA GLY A 223 -16.19 8.37 -10.16
C GLY A 223 -15.25 7.27 -9.67
N LEU A 224 -15.13 7.04 -8.35
CA LEU A 224 -14.42 5.90 -7.77
C LEU A 224 -15.38 4.72 -7.55
N GLU A 225 -14.88 3.52 -7.77
CA GLU A 225 -15.51 2.25 -7.42
C GLU A 225 -15.02 1.79 -6.03
N LEU A 226 -15.84 1.94 -5.00
CA LEU A 226 -15.47 1.65 -3.59
C LEU A 226 -15.98 0.30 -3.12
#